data_f0f44329ba97ecc88e146ad4318ee10e
#
_entry.id   f0f44329ba97ecc88e146ad4318ee10e
#
_cell.length_a   1.000
_cell.length_b   1.000
_cell.length_c   1.000
_cell.angle_alpha   90.00
_cell.angle_beta   90.00
_cell.angle_gamma   90.00
#
_symmetry.space_group_name_H-M   'P 1'
#
loop_
_entity.id
_entity.type
_entity.pdbx_description
1 polymer ?
#
loop_
_entity_poly.entity_id
_entity_poly.type
_entity_poly.pdbx_seq_one_letter_code
_entity_poly.pdbx_strand_id
1 'polypeptide(L)'
;MTKTSCKIVCPFCSLLCDDVTVSLDNNRFEVKNKNLSLCKKKIEFFNLNKNNRLTPTINNKTSSLRETISTTEKILKKSGDITIINHGVDMAGVRSMLRLASSYDCTIDHVNSKYLYNNIGLVQRTGYMATSLTEVKNRADVIMIFGNDIFKKSPRLVERISSRKSSLGFFKGKRKIILVGNF
;
A
#
# COMPACT_ATOMS: atom_id res chain seq x y z
N MET A 1 29.02 16.11 10.46
CA MET A 1 28.07 14.96 10.52
C MET A 1 28.03 14.33 9.16
N THR A 2 28.34 13.04 9.07
CA THR A 2 28.39 12.29 7.81
C THR A 2 26.97 12.11 7.26
N LYS A 3 26.70 12.66 6.09
CA LYS A 3 25.42 12.50 5.37
C LYS A 3 25.31 11.04 4.90
N THR A 4 24.57 10.22 5.63
CA THR A 4 24.41 8.81 5.28
C THR A 4 23.30 8.69 4.23
N SER A 5 23.59 8.12 3.08
CA SER A 5 22.60 7.83 2.06
C SER A 5 22.46 6.33 1.84
N CYS A 6 21.23 5.84 1.70
CA CYS A 6 20.95 4.43 1.42
C CYS A 6 19.86 4.30 0.35
N LYS A 7 19.92 3.18 -0.38
CA LYS A 7 18.81 2.78 -1.26
C LYS A 7 17.76 2.07 -0.43
N ILE A 8 16.50 2.42 -0.67
CA ILE A 8 15.36 1.82 0.01
C ILE A 8 14.29 1.39 -0.99
N VAL A 9 13.44 0.48 -0.55
CA VAL A 9 12.20 0.16 -1.25
C VAL A 9 11.13 1.17 -0.85
N CYS A 10 10.47 1.79 -1.83
CA CYS A 10 9.44 2.80 -1.59
C CYS A 10 8.16 2.15 -1.06
N PRO A 11 7.64 2.53 0.11
CA PRO A 11 6.47 1.89 0.73
C PRO A 11 5.13 2.46 0.29
N PHE A 12 5.10 3.52 -0.55
CA PHE A 12 3.88 4.31 -0.76
C PHE A 12 2.91 3.77 -1.81
N CYS A 13 3.27 2.75 -2.55
CA CYS A 13 2.34 2.05 -3.45
C CYS A 13 2.82 0.63 -3.75
N SER A 14 1.95 -0.17 -4.35
CA SER A 14 2.19 -1.58 -4.67
C SER A 14 3.33 -1.84 -5.68
N LEU A 15 3.88 -0.80 -6.31
CA LEU A 15 5.03 -0.97 -7.22
C LEU A 15 6.33 -1.27 -6.48
N LEU A 16 6.42 -0.93 -5.19
CA LEU A 16 7.58 -1.18 -4.33
C LEU A 16 8.91 -0.84 -5.03
N CYS A 17 8.98 0.37 -5.61
CA CYS A 17 10.15 0.82 -6.35
C CYS A 17 11.43 0.75 -5.49
N ASP A 18 12.46 0.08 -6.00
CA ASP A 18 13.73 -0.22 -5.33
C ASP A 18 14.87 0.76 -5.70
N ASP A 19 14.55 1.76 -6.51
CA ASP A 19 15.49 2.76 -7.02
C ASP A 19 15.42 4.10 -6.28
N VAL A 20 14.87 4.09 -5.08
CA VAL A 20 14.74 5.29 -4.24
C VAL A 20 15.97 5.43 -3.34
N THR A 21 16.67 6.56 -3.46
CA THR A 21 17.79 6.91 -2.59
C THR A 21 17.34 7.93 -1.56
N VAL A 22 17.54 7.61 -0.29
CA VAL A 22 17.20 8.48 0.84
C VAL A 22 18.48 8.85 1.58
N SER A 23 18.64 10.11 1.89
CA SER A 23 19.68 10.60 2.80
C SER A 23 19.04 11.15 4.07
N LEU A 24 19.70 10.93 5.19
CA LEU A 24 19.31 11.50 6.47
C LEU A 24 20.19 12.72 6.73
N ASP A 25 19.57 13.87 6.88
CA ASP A 25 20.23 15.12 7.25
C ASP A 25 19.43 15.80 8.36
N ASN A 26 20.08 16.10 9.50
CA ASN A 26 19.43 16.76 10.64
C ASN A 26 18.06 16.18 11.03
N ASN A 27 17.94 14.87 11.09
CA ASN A 27 16.69 14.15 11.39
C ASN A 27 15.59 14.28 10.32
N ARG A 28 15.89 14.79 9.12
CA ARG A 28 14.99 14.86 7.98
C ARG A 28 15.43 13.89 6.91
N PHE A 29 14.46 13.18 6.33
CA PHE A 29 14.70 12.35 5.17
C PHE A 29 14.64 13.21 3.91
N GLU A 30 15.71 13.19 3.13
CA GLU A 30 15.75 13.80 1.80
C GLU A 30 15.77 12.70 0.75
N VAL A 31 14.79 12.71 -0.15
CA VAL A 31 14.74 11.74 -1.25
C VAL A 31 15.41 12.32 -2.48
N LYS A 32 16.41 11.60 -2.99
CA LYS A 32 17.25 12.03 -4.10
C LYS A 32 17.01 11.18 -5.35
N ASN A 33 15.91 11.38 -6.04
CA ASN A 33 15.74 10.73 -7.35
C ASN A 33 15.04 11.66 -8.33
N LYS A 34 15.68 11.89 -9.48
CA LYS A 34 15.14 12.74 -10.55
C LYS A 34 13.84 12.19 -11.16
N ASN A 35 13.64 10.87 -11.16
CA ASN A 35 12.48 10.20 -11.77
C ASN A 35 11.23 10.15 -10.86
N LEU A 36 11.27 10.84 -9.73
CA LEU A 36 10.18 10.80 -8.75
C LEU A 36 9.19 11.97 -8.87
N SER A 37 9.29 12.79 -9.90
CA SER A 37 8.36 13.90 -10.13
C SER A 37 6.89 13.47 -10.14
N LEU A 38 6.59 12.31 -10.72
CA LEU A 38 5.26 11.70 -10.74
C LEU A 38 4.76 11.28 -9.34
N CYS A 39 5.67 11.04 -8.41
CA CYS A 39 5.38 10.57 -7.05
C CYS A 39 5.54 11.67 -5.99
N LYS A 40 5.72 12.93 -6.38
CA LYS A 40 6.06 14.04 -5.48
C LYS A 40 5.21 14.07 -4.21
N LYS A 41 3.89 14.03 -4.33
CA LYS A 41 2.98 14.06 -3.17
C LYS A 41 3.18 12.88 -2.21
N LYS A 42 3.50 11.68 -2.72
CA LYS A 42 3.75 10.49 -1.88
C LYS A 42 5.11 10.57 -1.19
N ILE A 43 6.10 11.14 -1.86
CA ILE A 43 7.46 11.30 -1.33
C ILE A 43 7.51 12.33 -0.21
N GLU A 44 6.66 13.33 -0.25
CA GLU A 44 6.53 14.31 0.82
C GLU A 44 6.25 13.66 2.19
N PHE A 45 5.63 12.47 2.22
CA PHE A 45 5.45 11.71 3.46
C PHE A 45 6.77 11.26 4.12
N PHE A 46 7.86 11.12 3.38
CA PHE A 46 9.18 10.89 3.98
C PHE A 46 9.68 12.08 4.80
N ASN A 47 9.22 13.28 4.46
CA ASN A 47 9.63 14.53 5.09
C ASN A 47 8.72 14.92 6.27
N LEU A 48 7.69 14.11 6.59
CA LEU A 48 6.86 14.35 7.76
C LEU A 48 7.70 14.27 9.02
N ASN A 49 7.73 15.38 9.76
CA ASN A 49 8.49 15.52 10.99
C ASN A 49 8.05 14.48 12.05
N LYS A 50 9.02 13.91 12.76
CA LYS A 50 8.77 13.07 13.95
C LYS A 50 7.89 13.75 15.00
N ASN A 51 7.87 15.08 15.02
CA ASN A 51 7.10 15.89 15.98
C ASN A 51 5.59 15.91 15.69
N ASN A 52 5.14 15.42 14.54
CA ASN A 52 3.71 15.31 14.21
C ASN A 52 3.10 13.96 14.58
N ARG A 53 3.73 13.19 15.47
CA ARG A 53 3.08 12.00 16.02
C ARG A 53 1.92 12.43 16.89
N LEU A 54 0.72 11.99 16.51
CA LEU A 54 -0.47 12.19 17.32
C LEU A 54 -0.27 11.48 18.67
N THR A 55 -0.50 12.20 19.75
CA THR A 55 -0.55 11.61 21.08
C THR A 55 -1.93 11.00 21.32
N PRO A 56 -2.03 9.87 22.04
CA PRO A 56 -3.32 9.30 22.40
C PRO A 56 -4.15 10.30 23.20
N THR A 57 -5.47 10.29 22.98
CA THR A 57 -6.41 11.15 23.70
C THR A 57 -7.60 10.34 24.21
N ILE A 58 -8.10 10.69 25.40
CA ILE A 58 -9.35 10.19 25.99
C ILE A 58 -10.21 11.42 26.26
N ASN A 59 -11.43 11.46 25.71
CA ASN A 59 -12.35 12.60 25.84
C ASN A 59 -11.67 13.96 25.51
N ASN A 60 -10.92 14.00 24.42
CA ASN A 60 -10.15 15.16 23.95
C ASN A 60 -9.01 15.62 24.89
N LYS A 61 -8.67 14.85 25.92
CA LYS A 61 -7.51 15.12 26.80
C LYS A 61 -6.37 14.17 26.44
N THR A 62 -5.15 14.69 26.38
CA THR A 62 -3.95 13.88 26.15
C THR A 62 -3.80 12.83 27.23
N SER A 63 -3.52 11.60 26.85
CA SER A 63 -3.38 10.46 27.74
C SER A 63 -2.15 9.62 27.36
N SER A 64 -1.69 8.79 28.29
CA SER A 64 -0.65 7.82 27.98
C SER A 64 -1.20 6.68 27.12
N LEU A 65 -0.33 6.06 26.31
CA LEU A 65 -0.72 4.89 25.49
C LEU A 65 -1.30 3.76 26.36
N ARG A 66 -0.69 3.50 27.53
CA ARG A 66 -1.13 2.46 28.48
C ARG A 66 -2.53 2.72 29.00
N GLU A 67 -2.81 3.94 29.38
CA GLU A 67 -4.13 4.35 29.88
C GLU A 67 -5.19 4.27 28.79
N THR A 68 -4.85 4.72 27.56
CA THR A 68 -5.74 4.64 26.41
C THR A 68 -6.09 3.17 26.07
N ILE A 69 -5.11 2.27 26.06
CA ILE A 69 -5.34 0.84 25.84
C ILE A 69 -6.26 0.26 26.93
N SER A 70 -5.98 0.55 28.20
CA SER A 70 -6.81 0.06 29.32
C SER A 70 -8.25 0.58 29.25
N THR A 71 -8.43 1.84 28.85
CA THR A 71 -9.77 2.42 28.67
C THR A 71 -10.50 1.77 27.50
N THR A 72 -9.79 1.55 26.38
CA THR A 72 -10.36 0.85 25.21
C THR A 72 -10.78 -0.57 25.57
N GLU A 73 -9.97 -1.31 26.30
CA GLU A 73 -10.29 -2.66 26.77
C GLU A 73 -11.58 -2.68 27.63
N LYS A 74 -11.73 -1.72 28.54
CA LYS A 74 -12.95 -1.59 29.35
C LYS A 74 -14.19 -1.32 28.51
N ILE A 75 -14.05 -0.51 27.45
CA ILE A 75 -15.15 -0.24 26.52
C ILE A 75 -15.53 -1.51 25.76
N LEU A 76 -14.55 -2.19 25.17
CA LEU A 76 -14.78 -3.42 24.41
C LEU A 76 -15.45 -4.51 25.27
N LYS A 77 -15.00 -4.68 26.51
CA LYS A 77 -15.60 -5.67 27.44
C LYS A 77 -17.06 -5.38 27.83
N LYS A 78 -17.49 -4.11 27.75
CA LYS A 78 -18.86 -3.70 28.08
C LYS A 78 -19.77 -3.65 26.85
N SER A 79 -19.22 -3.67 25.66
CA SER A 79 -19.98 -3.57 24.41
C SER A 79 -20.56 -4.95 24.05
N GLY A 80 -21.82 -4.98 23.59
CA GLY A 80 -22.46 -6.20 23.08
C GLY A 80 -22.03 -6.47 21.64
N ASP A 81 -22.26 -5.52 20.74
CA ASP A 81 -21.92 -5.66 19.32
C ASP A 81 -20.74 -4.76 18.97
N ILE A 82 -19.69 -5.36 18.45
CA ILE A 82 -18.46 -4.64 18.06
C ILE A 82 -18.24 -4.82 16.56
N THR A 83 -18.11 -3.72 15.84
CA THR A 83 -17.72 -3.74 14.42
C THR A 83 -16.36 -3.08 14.23
N ILE A 84 -15.45 -3.79 13.56
CA ILE A 84 -14.12 -3.31 13.20
C ILE A 84 -14.11 -2.97 11.71
N ILE A 85 -13.91 -1.71 11.35
CA ILE A 85 -13.80 -1.27 9.96
C ILE A 85 -12.34 -1.08 9.60
N ASN A 86 -11.85 -1.87 8.64
CA ASN A 86 -10.48 -1.80 8.16
C ASN A 86 -10.36 -0.84 6.96
N HIS A 87 -9.55 0.18 7.09
CA HIS A 87 -9.23 1.14 6.02
C HIS A 87 -7.95 0.81 5.23
N GLY A 88 -7.40 -0.36 5.41
CA GLY A 88 -6.16 -0.81 4.78
C GLY A 88 -4.99 -0.74 5.75
N VAL A 89 -4.54 -1.90 6.18
CA VAL A 89 -3.38 -2.10 7.04
C VAL A 89 -2.47 -3.16 6.44
N ASP A 90 -1.27 -3.27 6.92
CA ASP A 90 -0.34 -4.32 6.53
C ASP A 90 -0.76 -5.71 7.05
N MET A 91 -0.05 -6.75 6.64
CA MET A 91 -0.37 -8.13 7.03
C MET A 91 -0.29 -8.36 8.54
N ALA A 92 0.62 -7.66 9.24
CA ALA A 92 0.73 -7.77 10.69
C ALA A 92 -0.48 -7.13 11.38
N GLY A 93 -0.92 -5.97 10.88
CA GLY A 93 -2.14 -5.30 11.32
C GLY A 93 -3.40 -6.14 11.09
N VAL A 94 -3.54 -6.77 9.90
CA VAL A 94 -4.67 -7.68 9.62
C VAL A 94 -4.69 -8.86 10.59
N ARG A 95 -3.55 -9.50 10.84
CA ARG A 95 -3.47 -10.61 11.81
C ARG A 95 -3.85 -10.17 13.23
N SER A 96 -3.41 -9.00 13.65
CA SER A 96 -3.75 -8.45 14.97
C SER A 96 -5.24 -8.14 15.08
N MET A 97 -5.82 -7.56 14.02
CA MET A 97 -7.25 -7.28 13.92
C MET A 97 -8.09 -8.56 13.99
N LEU A 98 -7.70 -9.62 13.27
CA LEU A 98 -8.39 -10.93 13.31
C LEU A 98 -8.33 -11.56 14.70
N ARG A 99 -7.18 -11.49 15.40
CA ARG A 99 -7.05 -11.96 16.78
C ARG A 99 -7.96 -11.18 17.72
N LEU A 100 -7.99 -9.86 17.59
CA LEU A 100 -8.87 -9.00 18.39
C LEU A 100 -10.34 -9.36 18.13
N ALA A 101 -10.74 -9.51 16.88
CA ALA A 101 -12.09 -9.86 16.49
C ALA A 101 -12.52 -11.22 17.06
N SER A 102 -11.64 -12.22 17.00
CA SER A 102 -11.93 -13.55 17.60
C SER A 102 -12.04 -13.50 19.12
N SER A 103 -11.33 -12.58 19.80
CA SER A 103 -11.36 -12.46 21.26
C SER A 103 -12.63 -11.81 21.78
N TYR A 104 -13.32 -11.00 20.98
CA TYR A 104 -14.50 -10.21 21.34
C TYR A 104 -15.73 -10.52 20.49
N ASP A 105 -15.67 -11.56 19.65
CA ASP A 105 -16.75 -11.91 18.70
C ASP A 105 -17.20 -10.73 17.84
N CYS A 106 -16.24 -10.04 17.23
CA CYS A 106 -16.48 -8.83 16.45
C CYS A 106 -16.85 -9.14 14.99
N THR A 107 -17.73 -8.32 14.43
CA THR A 107 -17.90 -8.23 12.97
C THR A 107 -16.74 -7.44 12.36
N ILE A 108 -16.18 -7.92 11.26
CA ILE A 108 -15.13 -7.21 10.52
C ILE A 108 -15.68 -6.76 9.18
N ASP A 109 -15.44 -5.52 8.84
CA ASP A 109 -15.74 -4.96 7.53
C ASP A 109 -14.53 -4.21 6.95
N HIS A 110 -14.57 -3.91 5.67
CA HIS A 110 -13.50 -3.23 4.95
C HIS A 110 -14.07 -2.10 4.10
N VAL A 111 -13.37 -0.98 4.04
CA VAL A 111 -13.79 0.21 3.26
C VAL A 111 -14.17 -0.09 1.81
N ASN A 112 -13.62 -1.15 1.21
CA ASN A 112 -13.92 -1.61 -0.14
C ASN A 112 -14.65 -2.97 -0.17
N SER A 113 -15.41 -3.33 0.84
CA SER A 113 -16.05 -4.65 1.00
C SER A 113 -16.84 -5.09 -0.22
N LYS A 114 -17.65 -4.22 -0.79
CA LYS A 114 -18.46 -4.52 -1.98
C LYS A 114 -17.62 -5.11 -3.12
N TYR A 115 -16.47 -4.51 -3.42
CA TYR A 115 -15.59 -4.98 -4.49
C TYR A 115 -14.74 -6.17 -4.06
N LEU A 116 -14.29 -6.18 -2.81
CA LEU A 116 -13.50 -7.25 -2.25
C LEU A 116 -14.25 -8.58 -2.25
N TYR A 117 -15.48 -8.60 -1.74
CA TYR A 117 -16.29 -9.83 -1.68
C TYR A 117 -16.67 -10.36 -3.05
N ASN A 118 -16.96 -9.48 -4.03
CA ASN A 118 -17.18 -9.90 -5.41
C ASN A 118 -15.94 -10.59 -5.99
N ASN A 119 -14.75 -10.03 -5.76
CA ASN A 119 -13.50 -10.61 -6.22
C ASN A 119 -13.19 -11.94 -5.52
N ILE A 120 -13.41 -12.04 -4.21
CA ILE A 120 -13.23 -13.28 -3.45
C ILE A 120 -14.17 -14.37 -4.00
N GLY A 121 -15.45 -14.06 -4.22
CA GLY A 121 -16.41 -14.99 -4.80
C GLY A 121 -16.04 -15.46 -6.20
N LEU A 122 -15.43 -14.59 -7.01
CA LEU A 122 -14.90 -14.96 -8.32
C LEU A 122 -13.71 -15.93 -8.17
N VAL A 123 -12.73 -15.57 -7.33
CA VAL A 123 -11.54 -16.40 -7.05
C VAL A 123 -11.92 -17.80 -6.54
N GLN A 124 -12.92 -17.89 -5.68
CA GLN A 124 -13.41 -19.17 -5.16
C GLN A 124 -14.01 -20.07 -6.25
N ARG A 125 -14.64 -19.48 -7.26
CA ARG A 125 -15.27 -20.23 -8.36
C ARG A 125 -14.34 -20.57 -9.51
N THR A 126 -13.44 -19.67 -9.86
CA THR A 126 -12.61 -19.78 -11.09
C THR A 126 -11.13 -19.98 -10.81
N GLY A 127 -10.71 -19.89 -9.56
CA GLY A 127 -9.31 -19.87 -9.18
C GLY A 127 -8.68 -18.46 -9.36
N TYR A 128 -7.39 -18.39 -9.08
CA TYR A 128 -6.62 -17.14 -9.15
C TYR A 128 -5.30 -17.36 -9.86
N MET A 129 -5.07 -16.58 -10.91
CA MET A 129 -3.78 -16.51 -11.57
C MET A 129 -3.15 -15.16 -11.29
N ALA A 130 -1.93 -15.17 -10.78
CA ALA A 130 -1.17 -13.96 -10.50
C ALA A 130 0.23 -14.05 -11.08
N THR A 131 0.81 -12.90 -11.35
CA THR A 131 2.19 -12.78 -11.81
C THR A 131 2.87 -11.62 -11.11
N SER A 132 4.20 -11.60 -11.12
CA SER A 132 4.97 -10.48 -10.62
C SER A 132 5.19 -9.41 -11.70
N LEU A 133 5.45 -8.16 -11.30
CA LEU A 133 5.84 -7.11 -12.25
C LEU A 133 7.11 -7.46 -13.03
N THR A 134 8.04 -8.19 -12.41
CA THR A 134 9.26 -8.67 -13.05
C THR A 134 8.93 -9.67 -14.17
N GLU A 135 7.99 -10.57 -13.93
CA GLU A 135 7.53 -11.51 -14.95
C GLU A 135 6.84 -10.78 -16.12
N VAL A 136 5.92 -9.86 -15.80
CA VAL A 136 5.28 -9.00 -16.82
C VAL A 136 6.34 -8.27 -17.65
N LYS A 137 7.34 -7.66 -17.00
CA LYS A 137 8.43 -6.97 -17.68
C LYS A 137 9.22 -7.88 -18.62
N ASN A 138 9.47 -9.12 -18.22
CA ASN A 138 10.37 -10.03 -18.96
C ASN A 138 9.64 -10.89 -19.99
N ARG A 139 8.37 -11.21 -19.80
CA ARG A 139 7.64 -12.19 -20.65
C ARG A 139 6.43 -11.65 -21.38
N ALA A 140 5.75 -10.61 -20.86
CA ALA A 140 4.51 -10.16 -21.48
C ALA A 140 4.76 -9.41 -22.78
N ASP A 141 4.18 -9.88 -23.88
CA ASP A 141 4.20 -9.22 -25.17
C ASP A 141 3.02 -8.25 -25.34
N VAL A 142 1.89 -8.58 -24.71
CA VAL A 142 0.70 -7.73 -24.67
C VAL A 142 0.31 -7.50 -23.20
N ILE A 143 0.10 -6.25 -22.82
CA ILE A 143 -0.34 -5.86 -21.48
C ILE A 143 -1.64 -5.09 -21.63
N MET A 144 -2.71 -5.57 -20.98
CA MET A 144 -3.97 -4.84 -20.86
C MET A 144 -4.08 -4.23 -19.47
N ILE A 145 -4.35 -2.94 -19.42
CA ILE A 145 -4.52 -2.19 -18.16
C ILE A 145 -5.96 -1.71 -18.08
N PHE A 146 -6.68 -2.18 -17.06
CA PHE A 146 -8.06 -1.82 -16.79
C PHE A 146 -8.16 -0.81 -15.64
N GLY A 147 -8.98 0.21 -15.83
CA GLY A 147 -9.35 1.19 -14.81
C GLY A 147 -8.66 2.53 -14.94
N ASN A 148 -9.39 3.59 -14.57
CA ASN A 148 -9.00 4.98 -14.79
C ASN A 148 -8.00 5.51 -13.75
N ASP A 149 -8.03 4.94 -12.54
CA ASP A 149 -7.24 5.46 -11.42
C ASP A 149 -5.86 4.80 -11.27
N ILE A 150 -5.53 3.85 -12.13
CA ILE A 150 -4.29 3.07 -11.99
C ILE A 150 -3.05 3.96 -12.01
N PHE A 151 -3.03 4.99 -12.86
CA PHE A 151 -1.90 5.90 -12.97
C PHE A 151 -1.81 6.90 -11.81
N LYS A 152 -2.95 7.24 -11.18
CA LYS A 152 -2.97 8.03 -9.93
C LYS A 152 -2.45 7.20 -8.75
N LYS A 153 -2.87 5.94 -8.67
CA LYS A 153 -2.47 5.01 -7.59
C LYS A 153 -1.02 4.54 -7.76
N SER A 154 -0.59 4.29 -8.99
CA SER A 154 0.72 3.75 -9.35
C SER A 154 1.38 4.56 -10.48
N PRO A 155 1.85 5.79 -10.20
CA PRO A 155 2.28 6.74 -11.24
C PRO A 155 3.41 6.23 -12.14
N ARG A 156 4.29 5.37 -11.61
CA ARG A 156 5.43 4.82 -12.35
C ARG A 156 5.14 3.45 -12.99
N LEU A 157 3.89 3.01 -13.04
CA LEU A 157 3.55 1.68 -13.57
C LEU A 157 4.05 1.50 -15.00
N VAL A 158 3.75 2.45 -15.88
CA VAL A 158 4.17 2.36 -17.30
C VAL A 158 5.69 2.30 -17.41
N GLU A 159 6.41 3.13 -16.68
CA GLU A 159 7.88 3.09 -16.64
C GLU A 159 8.41 1.71 -16.24
N ARG A 160 7.80 1.09 -15.24
CA ARG A 160 8.22 -0.22 -14.72
C ARG A 160 7.94 -1.39 -15.68
N ILE A 161 6.89 -1.29 -16.51
CA ILE A 161 6.50 -2.35 -17.44
C ILE A 161 6.88 -2.05 -18.90
N SER A 162 7.31 -0.84 -19.23
CA SER A 162 7.52 -0.36 -20.60
C SER A 162 8.88 -0.71 -21.20
N SER A 163 9.63 -1.67 -20.64
CA SER A 163 10.80 -2.15 -21.39
C SER A 163 10.38 -2.55 -22.81
N ARG A 164 11.02 -1.95 -23.81
CA ARG A 164 10.60 -2.01 -25.23
C ARG A 164 10.59 -3.42 -25.81
N LYS A 165 11.24 -4.38 -25.17
CA LYS A 165 11.30 -5.80 -25.56
C LYS A 165 11.14 -6.66 -24.33
N SER A 166 10.32 -7.69 -24.40
CA SER A 166 10.36 -8.78 -23.43
C SER A 166 11.65 -9.57 -23.67
N SER A 167 12.43 -9.82 -22.62
CA SER A 167 13.69 -10.56 -22.76
C SER A 167 13.45 -12.06 -22.96
N LEU A 168 12.31 -12.57 -22.50
CA LEU A 168 11.92 -13.98 -22.51
C LEU A 168 10.57 -14.22 -23.22
N GLY A 169 10.02 -13.23 -23.90
CA GLY A 169 8.74 -13.33 -24.62
C GLY A 169 8.87 -14.08 -25.94
N PHE A 170 7.76 -14.63 -26.42
CA PHE A 170 7.69 -15.35 -27.69
C PHE A 170 7.70 -14.42 -28.91
N PHE A 171 7.26 -13.18 -28.71
CA PHE A 171 7.22 -12.17 -29.77
C PHE A 171 8.52 -11.37 -29.87
N LYS A 172 9.16 -11.38 -31.03
CA LYS A 172 10.36 -10.56 -31.29
C LYS A 172 10.04 -9.06 -31.53
N GLY A 173 8.77 -8.67 -31.47
CA GLY A 173 8.27 -7.33 -31.74
C GLY A 173 8.31 -6.40 -30.53
N LYS A 174 7.77 -5.17 -30.72
CA LYS A 174 7.57 -4.22 -29.63
C LYS A 174 6.36 -4.65 -28.79
N ARG A 175 6.49 -4.60 -27.47
CA ARG A 175 5.39 -4.81 -26.52
C ARG A 175 4.22 -3.88 -26.81
N LYS A 176 3.00 -4.41 -26.81
CA LYS A 176 1.76 -3.66 -26.94
C LYS A 176 1.17 -3.41 -25.56
N ILE A 177 0.79 -2.16 -25.29
CA ILE A 177 0.06 -1.79 -24.05
C ILE A 177 -1.31 -1.29 -24.49
N ILE A 178 -2.36 -1.89 -23.96
CA ILE A 178 -3.76 -1.57 -24.26
C ILE A 178 -4.37 -1.01 -22.98
N LEU A 179 -4.94 0.18 -23.05
CA LEU A 179 -5.64 0.82 -21.94
C LEU A 179 -7.14 0.65 -22.14
N VAL A 180 -7.82 0.20 -21.10
CA VAL A 180 -9.27 -0.03 -21.09
C VAL A 180 -9.90 0.77 -19.97
N GLY A 181 -10.64 1.82 -20.31
CA GLY A 181 -11.29 2.74 -19.39
C GLY A 181 -11.42 4.14 -19.98
N ASN A 182 -11.97 5.07 -19.22
CA ASN A 182 -12.04 6.49 -19.59
C ASN A 182 -10.76 7.17 -19.04
N PHE A 183 -9.81 7.45 -19.89
CA PHE A 183 -8.51 8.06 -19.58
C PHE A 183 -8.48 9.52 -20.01
#